data_dc2e081cc94bbfd3ecbca21cc1e9469f
#
_entry.id   dc2e081cc94bbfd3ecbca21cc1e9469f
#
_cell.length_a   1.000
_cell.length_b   1.000
_cell.length_c   1.000
_cell.angle_alpha   90.00
_cell.angle_beta   90.00
_cell.angle_gamma   90.00
#
_symmetry.space_group_name_H-M   'P 1'
#
loop_
_entity.id
_entity.type
_entity.pdbx_description
1 polymer ?
#
loop_
_entity_poly.entity_id
_entity_poly.type
_entity_poly.pdbx_seq_one_letter_code
_entity_poly.pdbx_strand_id
1 'polypeptide(L)'
;MKNCSKTIIISVLMALLSLAPILTHAQDPLETIKIQFLITSVETLEGAKFIRNGTEYDALAASKHLRLKLRTVGDKVKTAEDFINFCASKSSLTGAPYMIKFADGTTVKSETFFREKLKAFTEGKS
;
A
#
# COMPACT_ATOMS: atom_id res chain seq x y z
N MET A 1 53.17 -38.38 -21.16
CA MET A 1 52.00 -38.58 -22.01
C MET A 1 50.77 -39.15 -21.33
N LYS A 2 50.57 -38.91 -20.06
CA LYS A 2 49.39 -39.49 -19.35
C LYS A 2 48.60 -38.53 -18.49
N ASN A 3 48.66 -37.22 -18.74
CA ASN A 3 48.06 -36.22 -17.85
C ASN A 3 46.99 -35.34 -18.47
N CYS A 4 46.37 -35.74 -19.61
CA CYS A 4 45.30 -34.96 -20.23
C CYS A 4 43.89 -35.32 -19.74
N SER A 5 43.74 -36.36 -18.90
CA SER A 5 42.38 -36.80 -18.50
C SER A 5 41.89 -36.23 -17.18
N LYS A 6 42.73 -35.50 -16.44
CA LYS A 6 42.31 -34.97 -15.12
C LYS A 6 41.84 -33.54 -15.10
N THR A 7 41.98 -32.81 -16.22
CA THR A 7 41.65 -31.40 -16.27
C THR A 7 40.21 -31.12 -16.77
N ILE A 8 39.53 -32.12 -17.32
CA ILE A 8 38.21 -31.97 -17.90
C ILE A 8 37.07 -32.16 -16.89
N ILE A 9 37.37 -32.83 -15.77
CA ILE A 9 36.32 -33.16 -14.76
C ILE A 9 35.98 -31.98 -13.85
N ILE A 10 36.86 -30.99 -13.71
CA ILE A 10 36.66 -29.84 -12.81
C ILE A 10 35.78 -28.76 -13.43
N SER A 11 35.66 -28.71 -14.76
CA SER A 11 34.86 -27.69 -15.46
C SER A 11 33.37 -27.97 -15.48
N VAL A 12 32.91 -29.18 -15.20
CA VAL A 12 31.48 -29.55 -15.26
C VAL A 12 30.78 -29.31 -13.92
N LEU A 13 31.52 -29.23 -12.82
CA LEU A 13 30.93 -29.06 -11.48
C LEU A 13 30.59 -27.63 -11.13
N MET A 14 30.98 -26.63 -11.93
CA MET A 14 30.74 -25.22 -11.66
C MET A 14 29.46 -24.65 -12.33
N ALA A 15 28.81 -25.42 -13.17
CA ALA A 15 27.61 -24.97 -13.92
C ALA A 15 26.30 -25.27 -13.21
N LEU A 16 26.32 -25.88 -12.03
CA LEU A 16 25.11 -26.29 -11.29
C LEU A 16 24.75 -25.36 -10.12
N LEU A 17 25.35 -24.17 -10.03
CA LEU A 17 25.23 -23.34 -8.84
C LEU A 17 24.51 -22.01 -9.07
N SER A 18 23.48 -21.93 -9.89
CA SER A 18 22.78 -20.65 -10.00
C SER A 18 21.37 -20.70 -10.59
N LEU A 19 20.54 -21.60 -10.12
CA LEU A 19 19.09 -21.42 -10.28
C LEU A 19 18.44 -21.47 -8.91
N ALA A 20 18.83 -20.53 -8.04
CA ALA A 20 17.96 -20.18 -6.92
C ALA A 20 16.77 -19.41 -7.52
N PRO A 21 15.52 -19.87 -7.36
CA PRO A 21 14.39 -19.06 -7.76
C PRO A 21 14.43 -17.76 -6.96
N ILE A 22 14.59 -16.65 -7.64
CA ILE A 22 14.37 -15.33 -7.04
C ILE A 22 12.87 -15.29 -6.75
N LEU A 23 12.50 -15.56 -5.50
CA LEU A 23 11.16 -15.34 -4.99
C LEU A 23 10.96 -13.82 -4.93
N THR A 24 10.58 -13.23 -6.06
CA THR A 24 10.04 -11.88 -6.08
C THR A 24 8.69 -11.94 -5.37
N HIS A 25 8.63 -11.41 -4.16
CA HIS A 25 7.37 -11.21 -3.46
C HIS A 25 6.64 -10.05 -4.14
N ALA A 26 5.99 -10.34 -5.26
CA ALA A 26 5.05 -9.42 -5.88
C ALA A 26 3.88 -9.22 -4.90
N GLN A 27 3.45 -7.95 -4.73
CA GLN A 27 2.24 -7.62 -3.98
C GLN A 27 1.05 -8.37 -4.60
N ASP A 28 0.15 -8.89 -3.77
CA ASP A 28 -1.09 -9.53 -4.22
C ASP A 28 -1.89 -8.53 -5.10
N PRO A 29 -2.23 -8.87 -6.35
CA PRO A 29 -3.01 -8.00 -7.22
C PRO A 29 -4.34 -7.56 -6.61
N LEU A 30 -4.99 -8.41 -5.83
CA LEU A 30 -6.25 -8.08 -5.16
C LEU A 30 -6.05 -7.00 -4.09
N GLU A 31 -4.97 -7.07 -3.33
CA GLU A 31 -4.66 -6.04 -2.34
C GLU A 31 -4.36 -4.69 -3.01
N THR A 32 -3.68 -4.70 -4.15
CA THR A 32 -3.47 -3.49 -4.95
C THR A 32 -4.79 -2.87 -5.39
N ILE A 33 -5.74 -3.68 -5.88
CA ILE A 33 -7.08 -3.22 -6.28
C ILE A 33 -7.83 -2.60 -5.09
N LYS A 34 -7.81 -3.26 -3.94
CA LYS A 34 -8.43 -2.74 -2.71
C LYS A 34 -7.85 -1.37 -2.32
N ILE A 35 -6.53 -1.22 -2.34
CA ILE A 35 -5.86 0.04 -2.01
C ILE A 35 -6.27 1.14 -2.99
N GLN A 36 -6.29 0.87 -4.29
CA GLN A 36 -6.74 1.84 -5.29
C GLN A 36 -8.21 2.22 -5.10
N PHE A 37 -9.07 1.25 -4.79
CA PHE A 37 -10.47 1.52 -4.45
C PHE A 37 -10.59 2.46 -3.25
N LEU A 38 -9.82 2.24 -2.18
CA LEU A 38 -9.83 3.12 -1.01
C LEU A 38 -9.40 4.54 -1.36
N ILE A 39 -8.35 4.72 -2.12
CA ILE A 39 -7.89 6.05 -2.54
C ILE A 39 -8.93 6.74 -3.43
N THR A 40 -9.53 6.02 -4.37
CA THR A 40 -10.58 6.54 -5.24
C THR A 40 -11.83 6.93 -4.45
N SER A 41 -12.17 6.20 -3.39
CA SER A 41 -13.31 6.55 -2.53
C SER A 41 -13.15 7.92 -1.86
N VAL A 42 -11.91 8.37 -1.63
CA VAL A 42 -11.61 9.72 -1.17
C VAL A 42 -11.77 10.74 -2.29
N GLU A 43 -11.19 10.47 -3.46
CA GLU A 43 -11.25 11.40 -4.61
C GLU A 43 -12.67 11.74 -5.02
N THR A 44 -13.61 10.81 -4.88
CA THR A 44 -15.00 10.94 -5.29
C THR A 44 -15.93 11.49 -4.21
N LEU A 45 -15.41 11.83 -3.03
CA LEU A 45 -16.20 12.38 -1.93
C LEU A 45 -16.46 13.88 -2.13
N GLU A 46 -17.60 14.21 -2.71
CA GLU A 46 -17.96 15.60 -2.98
C GLU A 46 -18.23 16.39 -1.69
N GLY A 47 -17.68 17.61 -1.63
CA GLY A 47 -17.90 18.53 -0.52
C GLY A 47 -17.24 18.15 0.80
N ALA A 48 -16.53 17.03 0.85
CA ALA A 48 -15.81 16.62 2.05
C ALA A 48 -14.49 17.39 2.21
N LYS A 49 -14.11 17.58 3.46
CA LYS A 49 -12.81 18.11 3.85
C LYS A 49 -12.04 17.07 4.65
N PHE A 50 -10.77 16.95 4.36
CA PHE A 50 -9.85 16.03 5.04
C PHE A 50 -8.98 16.82 5.99
N ILE A 51 -8.97 16.45 7.25
CA ILE A 51 -8.29 17.21 8.31
C ILE A 51 -7.05 16.44 8.74
N ARG A 52 -5.90 17.11 8.57
CA ARG A 52 -4.60 16.63 9.02
C ARG A 52 -3.90 17.70 9.83
N ASN A 53 -3.58 17.40 11.08
CA ASN A 53 -2.93 18.34 11.99
C ASN A 53 -3.62 19.72 12.05
N GLY A 54 -4.95 19.73 12.09
CA GLY A 54 -5.76 20.94 12.16
C GLY A 54 -5.96 21.69 10.84
N THR A 55 -5.35 21.22 9.75
CA THR A 55 -5.49 21.83 8.41
C THR A 55 -6.48 21.05 7.57
N GLU A 56 -7.40 21.74 6.91
CA GLU A 56 -8.37 21.16 5.99
C GLU A 56 -7.81 21.08 4.57
N TYR A 57 -8.04 19.94 3.93
CA TYR A 57 -7.66 19.65 2.55
C TYR A 57 -8.88 19.20 1.75
N ASP A 58 -8.94 19.52 0.46
CA ASP A 58 -9.95 18.96 -0.44
C ASP A 58 -9.65 17.49 -0.80
N ALA A 59 -10.59 16.85 -1.47
CA ALA A 59 -10.48 15.45 -1.86
C ALA A 59 -9.25 15.16 -2.74
N LEU A 60 -8.95 16.04 -3.68
CA LEU A 60 -7.80 15.87 -4.57
C LEU A 60 -6.47 15.96 -3.81
N ALA A 61 -6.32 16.94 -2.93
CA ALA A 61 -5.13 17.09 -2.10
C ALA A 61 -4.96 15.90 -1.15
N ALA A 62 -6.05 15.41 -0.57
CA ALA A 62 -6.05 14.25 0.31
C ALA A 62 -5.60 12.98 -0.43
N SER A 63 -6.14 12.71 -1.61
CA SER A 63 -5.75 11.53 -2.40
C SER A 63 -4.28 11.57 -2.83
N LYS A 64 -3.79 12.74 -3.24
CA LYS A 64 -2.37 12.94 -3.56
C LYS A 64 -1.48 12.65 -2.35
N HIS A 65 -1.88 13.10 -1.17
CA HIS A 65 -1.16 12.82 0.08
C HIS A 65 -1.13 11.32 0.41
N LEU A 66 -2.25 10.62 0.26
CA LEU A 66 -2.32 9.17 0.47
C LEU A 66 -1.39 8.41 -0.50
N ARG A 67 -1.38 8.80 -1.78
CA ARG A 67 -0.47 8.22 -2.77
C ARG A 67 1.00 8.48 -2.43
N LEU A 68 1.31 9.68 -1.95
CA LEU A 68 2.66 10.02 -1.51
C LEU A 68 3.08 9.17 -0.32
N LYS A 69 2.22 9.04 0.69
CA LYS A 69 2.52 8.19 1.86
C LYS A 69 2.71 6.74 1.44
N LEU A 70 1.87 6.22 0.55
CA LEU A 70 2.00 4.86 0.04
C LEU A 70 3.38 4.62 -0.60
N ARG A 71 3.84 5.55 -1.42
CA ARG A 71 5.18 5.46 -2.02
C ARG A 71 6.30 5.56 -0.98
N THR A 72 6.14 6.43 0.02
CA THR A 72 7.15 6.65 1.06
C THR A 72 7.27 5.46 2.01
N VAL A 73 6.15 4.86 2.40
CA VAL A 73 6.12 3.67 3.27
C VAL A 73 6.56 2.41 2.52
N GLY A 74 6.25 2.34 1.22
CA GLY A 74 6.74 1.32 0.30
C GLY A 74 6.39 -0.10 0.74
N ASP A 75 7.42 -0.92 0.90
CA ASP A 75 7.31 -2.38 1.13
C ASP A 75 6.63 -2.78 2.45
N LYS A 76 6.42 -1.86 3.36
CA LYS A 76 5.66 -2.15 4.60
C LYS A 76 4.16 -2.34 4.33
N VAL A 77 3.66 -1.83 3.20
CA VAL A 77 2.25 -1.97 2.81
C VAL A 77 2.11 -3.18 1.90
N LYS A 78 1.65 -4.29 2.45
CA LYS A 78 1.35 -5.54 1.72
C LYS A 78 -0.14 -5.72 1.45
N THR A 79 -0.97 -5.17 2.33
CA THR A 79 -2.43 -5.34 2.31
C THR A 79 -3.15 -4.00 2.40
N ALA A 80 -4.44 -3.99 2.10
CA ALA A 80 -5.30 -2.82 2.31
C ALA A 80 -5.37 -2.41 3.80
N GLU A 81 -5.31 -3.38 4.71
CA GLU A 81 -5.22 -3.11 6.15
C GLU A 81 -3.92 -2.38 6.50
N ASP A 82 -2.79 -2.80 5.94
CA ASP A 82 -1.51 -2.09 6.12
C ASP A 82 -1.59 -0.66 5.60
N PHE A 83 -2.23 -0.46 4.44
CA PHE A 83 -2.45 0.88 3.88
C PHE A 83 -3.25 1.76 4.86
N ILE A 84 -4.34 1.25 5.41
CA ILE A 84 -5.13 1.97 6.41
C ILE A 84 -4.26 2.34 7.62
N ASN A 85 -3.55 1.36 8.16
CA ASN A 85 -2.75 1.55 9.36
C ASN A 85 -1.57 2.52 9.17
N PHE A 86 -0.84 2.39 8.06
CA PHE A 86 0.39 3.16 7.85
C PHE A 86 0.20 4.46 7.07
N CYS A 87 -0.84 4.55 6.22
CA CYS A 87 -1.01 5.69 5.33
C CYS A 87 -2.23 6.55 5.64
N ALA A 88 -3.32 5.97 6.13
CA ALA A 88 -4.64 6.60 6.09
C ALA A 88 -5.24 6.93 7.47
N SER A 89 -4.59 6.56 8.57
CA SER A 89 -5.18 6.66 9.90
C SER A 89 -4.71 7.87 10.70
N LYS A 90 -3.43 8.22 10.61
CA LYS A 90 -2.83 9.25 11.46
C LYS A 90 -1.60 9.91 10.85
N SER A 91 -1.26 11.09 11.37
CA SER A 91 -0.03 11.78 11.05
C SER A 91 1.19 11.00 11.53
N SER A 92 2.16 10.81 10.65
CA SER A 92 3.45 10.20 10.99
C SER A 92 4.29 11.10 11.90
N LEU A 93 4.06 12.40 11.88
CA LEU A 93 4.82 13.39 12.66
C LEU A 93 4.26 13.55 14.09
N THR A 94 2.93 13.64 14.23
CA THR A 94 2.30 14.02 15.50
C THR A 94 1.51 12.88 16.14
N GLY A 95 1.20 11.81 15.38
CA GLY A 95 0.31 10.74 15.83
C GLY A 95 -1.17 11.15 15.89
N ALA A 96 -1.52 12.39 15.55
CA ALA A 96 -2.91 12.85 15.55
C ALA A 96 -3.72 12.12 14.48
N PRO A 97 -4.96 11.67 14.80
CA PRO A 97 -5.80 10.98 13.84
C PRO A 97 -6.19 11.90 12.69
N TYR A 98 -6.23 11.37 11.48
CA TYR A 98 -6.85 12.06 10.35
C TYR A 98 -8.37 12.01 10.49
N MET A 99 -9.03 13.09 10.12
CA MET A 99 -10.48 13.24 10.21
C MET A 99 -11.06 13.57 8.84
N ILE A 100 -12.28 13.16 8.62
CA ILE A 100 -13.08 13.53 7.43
C ILE A 100 -14.30 14.27 7.90
N LYS A 101 -14.49 15.48 7.38
CA LYS A 101 -15.69 16.30 7.58
C LYS A 101 -16.52 16.26 6.31
N PHE A 102 -17.68 15.66 6.39
CA PHE A 102 -18.60 15.57 5.25
C PHE A 102 -19.30 16.90 4.96
N ALA A 103 -19.93 16.97 3.77
CA ALA A 103 -20.66 18.18 3.34
C ALA A 103 -21.78 18.59 4.32
N ASP A 104 -22.39 17.63 5.02
CA ASP A 104 -23.43 17.89 6.03
C ASP A 104 -22.86 18.38 7.39
N GLY A 105 -21.54 18.51 7.51
CA GLY A 105 -20.84 18.94 8.72
C GLY A 105 -20.47 17.83 9.69
N THR A 106 -20.92 16.59 9.48
CA THR A 106 -20.51 15.46 10.33
C THR A 106 -19.04 15.14 10.13
N THR A 107 -18.37 14.70 11.20
CA THR A 107 -16.95 14.40 11.20
C THR A 107 -16.73 12.99 11.72
N VAL A 108 -15.88 12.22 11.00
CA VAL A 108 -15.49 10.87 11.39
C VAL A 108 -13.97 10.72 11.34
N LYS A 109 -13.46 9.73 12.05
CA LYS A 109 -12.04 9.34 11.86
C LYS A 109 -11.84 8.75 10.47
N SER A 110 -10.78 9.16 9.81
CA SER A 110 -10.39 8.62 8.50
C SER A 110 -10.24 7.09 8.54
N GLU A 111 -9.65 6.56 9.61
CA GLU A 111 -9.53 5.12 9.84
C GLU A 111 -10.89 4.41 9.79
N THR A 112 -11.90 4.93 10.49
CA THR A 112 -13.26 4.36 10.50
C THR A 112 -13.86 4.34 9.09
N PHE A 113 -13.76 5.46 8.38
CA PHE A 113 -14.23 5.56 7.00
C PHE A 113 -13.61 4.49 6.08
N PHE A 114 -12.28 4.35 6.14
CA PHE A 114 -11.58 3.39 5.28
C PHE A 114 -11.90 1.94 5.63
N ARG A 115 -12.04 1.61 6.92
CA ARG A 115 -12.43 0.26 7.33
C ARG A 115 -13.84 -0.11 6.85
N GLU A 116 -14.76 0.82 6.93
CA GLU A 116 -16.13 0.63 6.40
C GLU A 116 -16.12 0.45 4.88
N LYS A 117 -15.34 1.24 4.15
CA LYS A 117 -15.17 1.08 2.70
C LYS A 117 -14.55 -0.27 2.33
N LEU A 118 -13.52 -0.69 3.03
CA LEU A 118 -12.88 -1.98 2.79
C LEU A 118 -13.83 -3.13 3.06
N LYS A 119 -14.60 -3.06 4.14
CA LYS A 119 -15.64 -4.04 4.46
C LYS A 119 -16.69 -4.11 3.35
N ALA A 120 -17.21 -2.98 2.91
CA ALA A 120 -18.19 -2.92 1.82
C ALA A 120 -17.65 -3.52 0.51
N PHE A 121 -16.39 -3.24 0.17
CA PHE A 121 -15.72 -3.84 -0.98
C PHE A 121 -15.66 -5.37 -0.86
N THR A 122 -15.23 -5.88 0.28
CA THR A 122 -15.10 -7.32 0.54
C THR A 122 -16.45 -8.03 0.49
N GLU A 123 -17.52 -7.37 0.94
CA GLU A 123 -18.89 -7.91 0.90
C GLU A 123 -19.58 -7.71 -0.47
N GLY A 124 -18.91 -7.11 -1.46
CA GLY A 124 -19.49 -6.82 -2.76
C GLY A 124 -20.57 -5.73 -2.76
N LYS A 125 -20.55 -4.83 -1.76
CA LYS A 125 -21.51 -3.74 -1.56
C LYS A 125 -20.92 -2.36 -1.89
N SER A 126 -19.99 -2.31 -2.82
CA SER A 126 -19.34 -1.06 -3.23
C SER A 126 -20.21 -0.21 -4.15
#